data_67c1309aaf4922742d649e553e149213
#
_entry.id   67c1309aaf4922742d649e553e149213
#
_cell.length_a   1.000
_cell.length_b   1.000
_cell.length_c   1.000
_cell.angle_alpha   90.00
_cell.angle_beta   90.00
_cell.angle_gamma   90.00
#
_symmetry.space_group_name_H-M   'P 1'
#
loop_
_entity.id
_entity.type
_entity.pdbx_description
1 polymer ?
#
loop_
_entity_poly.entity_id
_entity_poly.type
_entity_poly.pdbx_seq_one_letter_code
_entity_poly.pdbx_strand_id
1 'polypeptide(L)'
;MVKNLRNHIDFMGQFLDDTNRLLTQLLKDMRASYNISKEQEEVIMILHNEEALTLSQITERQGVNKAAVSRRIKKLIQAGLVRWEQSEEHTDQRYKYITLTDKGNEYSEKSRNVISDIVGQLLSDLDGEEIDLARTVLEKIDKRLKHYLNN
;
A
#
# COMPACT_ATOMS: atom_id res chain seq x y z
N MET A 1 -7.01 31.96 0.92
CA MET A 1 -7.26 31.11 2.09
C MET A 1 -8.48 30.23 1.87
N VAL A 2 -8.43 28.98 2.23
CA VAL A 2 -9.52 28.03 2.03
C VAL A 2 -10.67 28.34 2.99
N LYS A 3 -11.87 28.62 2.44
CA LYS A 3 -13.07 28.86 3.23
C LYS A 3 -13.55 27.56 3.88
N ASN A 4 -13.95 27.62 5.14
CA ASN A 4 -14.41 26.46 5.93
C ASN A 4 -13.35 25.33 6.05
N LEU A 5 -12.08 25.67 6.16
CA LEU A 5 -10.97 24.71 6.21
C LEU A 5 -11.17 23.61 7.27
N ARG A 6 -11.66 23.95 8.46
CA ARG A 6 -11.90 22.95 9.53
C ARG A 6 -12.91 21.87 9.12
N ASN A 7 -14.02 22.28 8.48
CA ASN A 7 -15.01 21.32 8.01
C ASN A 7 -14.45 20.39 6.93
N HIS A 8 -13.58 20.91 6.06
CA HIS A 8 -12.91 20.08 5.06
C HIS A 8 -11.94 19.10 5.70
N ILE A 9 -11.21 19.52 6.73
CA ILE A 9 -10.28 18.64 7.48
C ILE A 9 -11.07 17.51 8.16
N ASP A 10 -12.18 17.84 8.84
CA ASP A 10 -13.01 16.85 9.52
C ASP A 10 -13.59 15.83 8.54
N PHE A 11 -14.10 16.31 7.41
CA PHE A 11 -14.61 15.44 6.34
C PHE A 11 -13.53 14.53 5.79
N MET A 12 -12.35 15.08 5.42
CA MET A 12 -11.25 14.28 4.86
C MET A 12 -10.72 13.26 5.85
N GLY A 13 -10.61 13.63 7.13
CA GLY A 13 -10.21 12.69 8.18
C GLY A 13 -11.18 11.51 8.29
N GLN A 14 -12.48 11.77 8.35
CA GLN A 14 -13.49 10.72 8.40
C GLN A 14 -13.50 9.88 7.12
N PHE A 15 -13.37 10.52 5.95
CA PHE A 15 -13.30 9.83 4.66
C PHE A 15 -12.12 8.85 4.59
N LEU A 16 -10.94 9.26 5.07
CA LEU A 16 -9.75 8.39 5.11
C LEU A 16 -9.96 7.22 6.06
N ASP A 17 -10.54 7.45 7.24
CA ASP A 17 -10.84 6.40 8.21
C ASP A 17 -11.85 5.38 7.66
N ASP A 18 -12.91 5.85 7.03
CA ASP A 18 -13.94 4.99 6.43
C ASP A 18 -13.37 4.19 5.25
N THR A 19 -12.53 4.81 4.43
CA THR A 19 -11.83 4.13 3.32
C THR A 19 -10.94 3.01 3.85
N ASN A 20 -10.12 3.28 4.86
CA ASN A 20 -9.25 2.27 5.47
C ASN A 20 -10.06 1.13 6.10
N ARG A 21 -11.16 1.45 6.77
CA ARG A 21 -12.06 0.45 7.36
C ARG A 21 -12.66 -0.45 6.29
N LEU A 22 -13.15 0.13 5.22
CA LEU A 22 -13.73 -0.62 4.10
C LEU A 22 -12.70 -1.57 3.48
N LEU A 23 -11.51 -1.08 3.15
CA LEU A 23 -10.44 -1.89 2.57
C LEU A 23 -10.03 -3.04 3.51
N THR A 24 -9.93 -2.76 4.81
CA THR A 24 -9.61 -3.78 5.81
C THR A 24 -10.66 -4.89 5.84
N GLN A 25 -11.94 -4.53 5.77
CA GLN A 25 -13.05 -5.50 5.78
C GLN A 25 -13.11 -6.30 4.48
N LEU A 26 -12.94 -5.66 3.32
CA LEU A 26 -12.99 -6.31 2.01
C LEU A 26 -11.93 -7.39 1.84
N LEU A 27 -10.75 -7.18 2.39
CA LEU A 27 -9.62 -8.09 2.23
C LEU A 27 -9.45 -9.08 3.40
N LYS A 28 -10.34 -9.02 4.39
CA LYS A 28 -10.26 -9.86 5.59
C LYS A 28 -10.22 -11.35 5.27
N ASP A 29 -11.15 -11.83 4.44
CA ASP A 29 -11.25 -13.25 4.10
C ASP A 29 -10.05 -13.70 3.26
N MET A 30 -9.56 -12.82 2.40
CA MET A 30 -8.39 -13.12 1.59
C MET A 30 -7.13 -13.22 2.44
N ARG A 31 -6.91 -12.29 3.39
CA ARG A 31 -5.81 -12.42 4.35
C ARG A 31 -5.88 -13.72 5.13
N ALA A 32 -7.06 -14.09 5.59
CA ALA A 32 -7.27 -15.34 6.31
C ALA A 32 -6.92 -16.56 5.45
N SER A 33 -7.28 -16.56 4.17
CA SER A 33 -6.97 -17.66 3.24
C SER A 33 -5.48 -17.83 2.96
N TYR A 34 -4.70 -16.75 3.04
CA TYR A 34 -3.24 -16.79 2.91
C TYR A 34 -2.52 -16.83 4.26
N ASN A 35 -3.27 -16.81 5.36
CA ASN A 35 -2.75 -16.81 6.73
C ASN A 35 -1.76 -15.67 7.00
N ILE A 36 -2.10 -14.48 6.57
CA ILE A 36 -1.31 -13.27 6.79
C ILE A 36 -2.09 -12.22 7.59
N SER A 37 -1.35 -11.36 8.28
CA SER A 37 -1.88 -10.22 9.01
C SER A 37 -2.09 -9.01 8.09
N LYS A 38 -2.80 -7.99 8.58
CA LYS A 38 -2.95 -6.72 7.89
C LYS A 38 -1.58 -6.04 7.65
N GLU A 39 -0.71 -6.07 8.64
CA GLU A 39 0.64 -5.48 8.55
C GLU A 39 1.51 -6.20 7.51
N GLN A 40 1.35 -7.50 7.37
CA GLN A 40 2.02 -8.29 6.33
C GLN A 40 1.44 -7.96 4.94
N GLU A 41 0.14 -7.79 4.83
CA GLU A 41 -0.51 -7.34 3.60
C GLU A 41 0.01 -5.97 3.15
N GLU A 42 0.21 -5.05 4.08
CA GLU A 42 0.79 -3.73 3.78
C GLU A 42 2.18 -3.84 3.15
N VAL A 43 3.01 -4.77 3.60
CA VAL A 43 4.32 -5.05 2.98
C VAL A 43 4.14 -5.49 1.53
N ILE A 44 3.20 -6.39 1.27
CA ILE A 44 2.91 -6.85 -0.10
C ILE A 44 2.50 -5.68 -1.00
N MET A 45 1.65 -4.78 -0.50
CA MET A 45 1.19 -3.61 -1.27
C MET A 45 2.32 -2.62 -1.53
N ILE A 46 3.21 -2.39 -0.57
CA ILE A 46 4.40 -1.56 -0.75
C ILE A 46 5.29 -2.15 -1.85
N LEU A 47 5.55 -3.45 -1.81
CA LEU A 47 6.39 -4.13 -2.81
C LEU A 47 5.72 -4.19 -4.19
N HIS A 48 4.40 -4.26 -4.24
CA HIS A 48 3.69 -4.17 -5.51
C HIS A 48 3.92 -2.81 -6.20
N ASN A 49 3.94 -1.75 -5.42
CA ASN A 49 4.10 -0.39 -5.96
C ASN A 49 5.55 -0.02 -6.27
N GLU A 50 6.50 -0.49 -5.48
CA GLU A 50 7.91 -0.08 -5.55
C GLU A 50 8.86 -1.19 -6.03
N GLU A 51 8.33 -2.37 -6.33
CA GLU A 51 8.99 -3.55 -6.92
C GLU A 51 10.01 -4.24 -6.00
N ALA A 52 11.12 -3.59 -5.67
CA ALA A 52 12.19 -4.15 -4.85
C ALA A 52 12.67 -3.14 -3.82
N LEU A 53 12.69 -3.54 -2.56
CA LEU A 53 13.09 -2.68 -1.46
C LEU A 53 14.01 -3.42 -0.49
N THR A 54 14.90 -2.67 0.15
CA THR A 54 15.68 -3.16 1.29
C THR A 54 14.80 -3.22 2.54
N LEU A 55 15.24 -3.98 3.54
CA LEU A 55 14.57 -4.04 4.83
C LEU A 55 14.44 -2.64 5.47
N SER A 56 15.47 -1.81 5.36
CA SER A 56 15.46 -0.44 5.89
C SER A 56 14.42 0.43 5.20
N GLN A 57 14.28 0.31 3.88
CA GLN A 57 13.27 1.05 3.11
C GLN A 57 11.84 0.64 3.49
N ILE A 58 11.58 -0.66 3.65
CA ILE A 58 10.27 -1.13 4.11
C ILE A 58 9.98 -0.63 5.53
N THR A 59 10.97 -0.68 6.41
CA THR A 59 10.86 -0.17 7.78
C THR A 59 10.44 1.30 7.79
N GLU A 60 11.06 2.12 6.95
CA GLU A 60 10.72 3.53 6.79
C GLU A 60 9.28 3.72 6.31
N ARG A 61 8.83 2.94 5.29
CA ARG A 61 7.46 2.99 4.75
C ARG A 61 6.42 2.61 5.81
N GLN A 62 6.71 1.61 6.64
CA GLN A 62 5.77 1.15 7.66
C GLN A 62 5.78 1.99 8.94
N GLY A 63 6.81 2.79 9.17
CA GLY A 63 6.90 3.67 10.33
C GLY A 63 6.98 2.95 11.67
N VAL A 64 7.51 1.71 11.69
CA VAL A 64 7.67 0.90 12.90
C VAL A 64 9.15 0.49 13.05
N ASN A 65 9.50 -0.20 14.15
CA ASN A 65 10.88 -0.62 14.35
C ASN A 65 11.29 -1.75 13.41
N LYS A 66 12.59 -1.85 13.14
CA LYS A 66 13.19 -2.82 12.21
C LYS A 66 12.92 -4.27 12.62
N ALA A 67 12.91 -4.56 13.92
CA ALA A 67 12.65 -5.90 14.43
C ALA A 67 11.23 -6.38 14.09
N ALA A 68 10.23 -5.50 14.18
CA ALA A 68 8.85 -5.81 13.79
C ALA A 68 8.74 -6.12 12.30
N VAL A 69 9.38 -5.29 11.46
CA VAL A 69 9.40 -5.50 9.99
C VAL A 69 10.13 -6.78 9.63
N SER A 70 11.26 -7.05 10.26
CA SER A 70 12.02 -8.29 10.05
C SER A 70 11.17 -9.54 10.32
N ARG A 71 10.38 -9.54 11.39
CA ARG A 71 9.45 -10.64 11.71
C ARG A 71 8.36 -10.78 10.64
N ARG A 72 7.80 -9.67 10.15
CA ARG A 72 6.81 -9.67 9.07
C ARG A 72 7.38 -10.27 7.79
N ILE A 73 8.57 -9.86 7.40
CA ILE A 73 9.27 -10.38 6.22
C ILE A 73 9.53 -11.88 6.36
N LYS A 74 10.04 -12.32 7.52
CA LYS A 74 10.29 -13.75 7.78
C LYS A 74 9.03 -14.58 7.59
N LYS A 75 7.89 -14.13 8.12
CA LYS A 75 6.61 -14.82 7.96
C LYS A 75 6.13 -14.82 6.51
N LEU A 76 6.32 -13.73 5.79
CA LEU A 76 5.98 -13.66 4.37
C LEU A 76 6.86 -14.57 3.51
N ILE A 77 8.13 -14.72 3.84
CA ILE A 77 9.03 -15.69 3.19
C ILE A 77 8.53 -17.13 3.45
N GLN A 78 8.20 -17.44 4.70
CA GLN A 78 7.66 -18.76 5.07
C GLN A 78 6.35 -19.08 4.35
N ALA A 79 5.52 -18.05 4.12
CA ALA A 79 4.26 -18.18 3.35
C ALA A 79 4.48 -18.23 1.83
N GLY A 80 5.72 -18.02 1.36
CA GLY A 80 6.06 -18.05 -0.05
C GLY A 80 5.61 -16.81 -0.84
N LEU A 81 5.36 -15.69 -0.17
CA LEU A 81 4.81 -14.47 -0.79
C LEU A 81 5.88 -13.46 -1.15
N VAL A 82 7.01 -13.47 -0.45
CA VAL A 82 8.16 -12.62 -0.76
C VAL A 82 9.45 -13.44 -0.74
N ARG A 83 10.49 -12.90 -1.36
CA ARG A 83 11.82 -13.51 -1.39
C ARG A 83 12.90 -12.46 -1.30
N TRP A 84 14.07 -12.88 -0.85
CA TRP A 84 15.28 -12.10 -0.97
C TRP A 84 15.81 -12.20 -2.39
N GLU A 85 16.26 -11.08 -2.93
CA GLU A 85 16.91 -11.00 -4.22
C GLU A 85 18.21 -10.20 -4.10
N GLN A 86 19.28 -10.72 -4.71
CA GLN A 86 20.55 -9.99 -4.81
C GLN A 86 20.56 -9.27 -6.16
N SER A 87 20.84 -7.96 -6.13
CA SER A 87 21.02 -7.21 -7.35
C SER A 87 22.43 -7.44 -7.88
N GLU A 88 22.54 -7.95 -9.11
CA GLU A 88 23.82 -8.10 -9.81
C GLU A 88 24.44 -6.76 -10.21
N GLU A 89 23.65 -5.69 -10.23
CA GLU A 89 24.08 -4.34 -10.57
C GLU A 89 24.94 -3.67 -9.50
N HIS A 90 24.91 -4.20 -8.27
CA HIS A 90 25.68 -3.65 -7.18
C HIS A 90 26.81 -4.62 -6.81
N THR A 91 28.05 -4.19 -7.01
CA THR A 91 29.27 -4.91 -6.58
C THR A 91 29.38 -5.00 -5.05
N ASP A 92 28.52 -4.30 -4.31
CA ASP A 92 28.47 -4.34 -2.86
C ASP A 92 27.40 -5.35 -2.41
N GLN A 93 27.85 -6.54 -1.97
CA GLN A 93 27.01 -7.66 -1.51
C GLN A 93 26.16 -7.34 -0.26
N ARG A 94 26.26 -6.12 0.29
CA ARG A 94 25.54 -5.70 1.50
C ARG A 94 24.09 -5.34 1.26
N TYR A 95 23.68 -5.10 0.01
CA TYR A 95 22.31 -4.73 -0.31
C TYR A 95 21.52 -5.93 -0.81
N LYS A 96 20.68 -6.46 0.09
CA LYS A 96 19.68 -7.47 -0.26
C LYS A 96 18.33 -6.77 -0.44
N TYR A 97 17.68 -7.08 -1.53
CA TYR A 97 16.34 -6.57 -1.84
C TYR A 97 15.30 -7.64 -1.54
N ILE A 98 14.12 -7.17 -1.18
CA ILE A 98 12.94 -8.00 -0.97
C ILE A 98 11.99 -7.73 -2.13
N THR A 99 11.51 -8.80 -2.76
CA THR A 99 10.59 -8.74 -3.90
C THR A 99 9.43 -9.69 -3.68
N LEU A 100 8.33 -9.47 -4.43
CA LEU A 100 7.22 -10.41 -4.46
C LEU A 100 7.60 -11.66 -5.26
N THR A 101 7.14 -12.82 -4.79
CA THR A 101 7.12 -14.05 -5.57
C THR A 101 5.92 -14.04 -6.53
N ASP A 102 5.79 -15.03 -7.41
CA ASP A 102 4.60 -15.21 -8.25
C ASP A 102 3.33 -15.31 -7.39
N LYS A 103 3.39 -16.02 -6.26
CA LYS A 103 2.30 -16.10 -5.29
C LYS A 103 1.96 -14.74 -4.66
N GLY A 104 2.99 -13.94 -4.36
CA GLY A 104 2.82 -12.57 -3.86
C GLY A 104 2.18 -11.65 -4.89
N ASN A 105 2.57 -11.75 -6.15
CA ASN A 105 1.95 -11.04 -7.25
C ASN A 105 0.49 -11.46 -7.46
N GLU A 106 0.21 -12.75 -7.37
CA GLU A 106 -1.16 -13.28 -7.42
C GLU A 106 -2.03 -12.69 -6.31
N TYR A 107 -1.53 -12.63 -5.08
CA TYR A 107 -2.21 -11.98 -3.96
C TYR A 107 -2.56 -10.51 -4.28
N SER A 108 -1.59 -9.76 -4.79
CA SER A 108 -1.78 -8.35 -5.19
C SER A 108 -2.87 -8.19 -6.25
N GLU A 109 -2.86 -9.03 -7.28
CA GLU A 109 -3.85 -8.98 -8.36
C GLU A 109 -5.26 -9.33 -7.86
N LYS A 110 -5.39 -10.36 -7.04
CA LYS A 110 -6.67 -10.73 -6.41
C LYS A 110 -7.21 -9.60 -5.53
N SER A 111 -6.34 -8.95 -4.75
CA SER A 111 -6.69 -7.79 -3.92
C SER A 111 -7.22 -6.64 -4.77
N ARG A 112 -6.54 -6.33 -5.86
CA ARG A 112 -6.94 -5.27 -6.79
C ARG A 112 -8.31 -5.56 -7.41
N ASN A 113 -8.57 -6.80 -7.78
CA ASN A 113 -9.86 -7.19 -8.34
C ASN A 113 -11.00 -7.00 -7.34
N VAL A 114 -10.82 -7.42 -6.10
CA VAL A 114 -11.82 -7.20 -5.02
C VAL A 114 -12.08 -5.72 -4.82
N ILE A 115 -11.03 -4.91 -4.75
CA ILE A 115 -11.14 -3.46 -4.57
C ILE A 115 -11.81 -2.82 -5.78
N SER A 116 -11.42 -3.20 -7.00
CA SER A 116 -11.96 -2.65 -8.25
C SER A 116 -13.46 -2.87 -8.37
N ASP A 117 -13.95 -4.05 -7.98
CA ASP A 117 -15.39 -4.35 -8.03
C ASP A 117 -16.20 -3.41 -7.14
N ILE A 118 -15.73 -3.16 -5.93
CA ILE A 118 -16.42 -2.27 -4.99
C ILE A 118 -16.27 -0.79 -5.40
N VAL A 119 -15.07 -0.39 -5.78
CA VAL A 119 -14.85 1.00 -6.24
C VAL A 119 -15.68 1.29 -7.50
N GLY A 120 -15.76 0.33 -8.43
CA GLY A 120 -16.62 0.43 -9.60
C GLY A 120 -18.08 0.69 -9.24
N GLN A 121 -18.60 0.02 -8.21
CA GLN A 121 -19.96 0.25 -7.70
C GLN A 121 -20.12 1.64 -7.06
N LEU A 122 -19.13 2.06 -6.25
CA LEU A 122 -19.15 3.36 -5.57
C LEU A 122 -19.11 4.54 -6.55
N LEU A 123 -18.47 4.36 -7.69
CA LEU A 123 -18.28 5.41 -8.70
C LEU A 123 -19.24 5.29 -9.88
N SER A 124 -20.20 4.35 -9.85
CA SER A 124 -21.02 3.98 -11.00
C SER A 124 -21.90 5.10 -11.56
N ASP A 125 -22.32 6.05 -10.72
CA ASP A 125 -23.18 7.18 -11.09
C ASP A 125 -22.39 8.49 -11.32
N LEU A 126 -21.06 8.44 -11.17
CA LEU A 126 -20.18 9.58 -11.45
C LEU A 126 -19.74 9.56 -12.90
N ASP A 127 -19.65 10.74 -13.51
CA ASP A 127 -19.13 10.84 -14.85
C ASP A 127 -17.58 10.83 -14.86
N GLY A 128 -16.99 10.50 -16.01
CA GLY A 128 -15.54 10.40 -16.14
C GLY A 128 -14.80 11.72 -15.89
N GLU A 129 -15.43 12.86 -16.22
CA GLU A 129 -14.83 14.18 -15.97
C GLU A 129 -14.74 14.49 -14.48
N GLU A 130 -15.77 14.12 -13.71
CA GLU A 130 -15.76 14.28 -12.24
C GLU A 130 -14.65 13.45 -11.60
N ILE A 131 -14.49 12.22 -12.04
CA ILE A 131 -13.45 11.30 -11.55
C ILE A 131 -12.06 11.84 -11.90
N ASP A 132 -11.86 12.28 -13.13
CA ASP A 132 -10.58 12.83 -13.61
C ASP A 132 -10.22 14.12 -12.86
N LEU A 133 -11.22 14.98 -12.60
CA LEU A 133 -11.00 16.21 -11.82
C LEU A 133 -10.59 15.88 -10.38
N ALA A 134 -11.29 14.96 -9.73
CA ALA A 134 -10.96 14.52 -8.37
C ALA A 134 -9.52 13.97 -8.32
N ARG A 135 -9.15 13.12 -9.27
CA ARG A 135 -7.79 12.59 -9.38
C ARG A 135 -6.75 13.70 -9.55
N THR A 136 -6.99 14.65 -10.44
CA THR A 136 -6.09 15.78 -10.68
C THR A 136 -5.84 16.59 -9.40
N VAL A 137 -6.89 16.86 -8.63
CA VAL A 137 -6.76 17.58 -7.34
C VAL A 137 -5.94 16.76 -6.35
N LEU A 138 -6.23 15.46 -6.22
CA LEU A 138 -5.50 14.58 -5.32
C LEU A 138 -4.03 14.44 -5.71
N GLU A 139 -3.72 14.38 -7.00
CA GLU A 139 -2.33 14.33 -7.49
C GLU A 139 -1.54 15.59 -7.09
N LYS A 140 -2.16 16.75 -7.15
CA LYS A 140 -1.55 18.01 -6.69
C LYS A 140 -1.25 18.00 -5.19
N ILE A 141 -2.20 17.48 -4.41
CA ILE A 141 -2.05 17.35 -2.96
C ILE A 141 -0.96 16.32 -2.63
N ASP A 142 -0.97 15.18 -3.29
CA ASP A 142 0.01 14.10 -3.10
C ASP A 142 1.43 14.57 -3.37
N LYS A 143 1.64 15.32 -4.45
CA LYS A 143 2.96 15.89 -4.79
C LYS A 143 3.49 16.79 -3.66
N ARG A 144 2.63 17.60 -3.08
CA ARG A 144 2.99 18.49 -1.95
C ARG A 144 3.24 17.70 -0.67
N LEU A 145 2.40 16.69 -0.41
CA LEU A 145 2.51 15.80 0.75
C LEU A 145 3.85 15.06 0.76
N LYS A 146 4.28 14.56 -0.39
CA LYS A 146 5.58 13.86 -0.54
C LYS A 146 6.76 14.75 -0.19
N HIS A 147 6.66 16.05 -0.43
CA HIS A 147 7.68 16.99 0.00
C HIS A 147 7.89 16.99 1.52
N TYR A 148 6.81 16.90 2.30
CA TYR A 148 6.90 16.80 3.76
C TYR A 148 7.40 15.44 4.25
N LEU A 149 7.09 14.36 3.54
CA LEU A 149 7.53 13.02 3.93
C LEU A 149 9.02 12.77 3.65
N ASN A 150 9.59 13.46 2.67
CA ASN A 150 10.98 13.29 2.23
C ASN A 150 11.96 14.30 2.87
N ASN A 151 11.49 15.18 3.72
CA ASN A 151 12.27 16.10 4.52
C ASN A 151 12.26 15.67 5.99
#